data_c65ed63111a51a85bd4fed7bd69838ca
#
_entry.id   c65ed63111a51a85bd4fed7bd69838ca
#
_cell.length_a   1.000
_cell.length_b   1.000
_cell.length_c   1.000
_cell.angle_alpha   90.00
_cell.angle_beta   90.00
_cell.angle_gamma   90.00
#
_symmetry.space_group_name_H-M   'P 1'
#
loop_
_entity.id
_entity.type
_entity.pdbx_description
1 polymer ?
#
loop_
_entity_poly.entity_id
_entity_poly.type
_entity_poly.pdbx_seq_one_letter_code
_entity_poly.pdbx_strand_id
1 'polypeptide(L)'
;MARPGPRLWKLANLAAPALLVVLAWPAAAADPPWHRLEFQAKKLFLSADAAVEFDPTAQLPPDERCEGKPNMPGSAARIRIESAMFGRRSESSLWFDADSLKAHLRVQEERGSRNRYKRYTFCHDSVEAERATPNDGEADLPVAEWTHRYPLHHPVPPGLETPLSEPSALLHLVGRLAALPSGAGEEMSWTVPMFSNRRVLAVRIERDPETVTAPSPFSVAGGQAPAQLTLVRFAMTPEVYGPEGSAEDFELLGLEGAIEIVAAKELQAPVSISGRLPPAGRVTVRLRHVKLR
;
A
#
# COMPACT_ATOMS: atom_id res chain seq x y z
N MET A 1 -28.51 55.43 33.81
CA MET A 1 -28.64 54.01 33.33
C MET A 1 -27.59 53.76 32.24
N ALA A 2 -26.51 53.12 32.61
CA ALA A 2 -25.41 52.81 31.70
C ALA A 2 -25.51 51.35 31.21
N ARG A 3 -25.47 51.13 29.89
CA ARG A 3 -25.49 49.80 29.27
C ARG A 3 -24.07 49.20 29.32
N PRO A 4 -23.91 47.93 29.69
CA PRO A 4 -22.59 47.26 29.60
C PRO A 4 -22.31 46.83 28.16
N GLY A 5 -21.10 47.10 27.66
CA GLY A 5 -20.62 46.72 26.37
C GLY A 5 -20.22 45.22 26.29
N PRO A 6 -20.15 44.62 25.08
CA PRO A 6 -19.84 43.23 24.89
C PRO A 6 -18.36 42.91 25.17
N ARG A 7 -18.12 41.91 26.03
CA ARG A 7 -16.80 41.29 26.26
C ARG A 7 -16.40 40.43 25.08
N LEU A 8 -15.40 40.89 24.33
CA LEU A 8 -14.70 40.09 23.32
C LEU A 8 -13.90 38.96 24.02
N TRP A 9 -14.35 37.75 23.91
CA TRP A 9 -13.57 36.56 24.26
C TRP A 9 -12.58 36.32 23.13
N LYS A 10 -11.29 36.57 23.38
CA LYS A 10 -10.19 36.11 22.55
C LYS A 10 -10.06 34.59 22.76
N LEU A 11 -10.54 33.81 21.80
CA LEU A 11 -10.20 32.40 21.67
C LEU A 11 -8.75 32.31 21.22
N ALA A 12 -7.86 32.04 22.14
CA ALA A 12 -6.48 31.65 21.84
C ALA A 12 -6.53 30.21 21.29
N ASN A 13 -6.43 30.07 19.97
CA ASN A 13 -6.13 28.79 19.32
C ASN A 13 -4.71 28.41 19.71
N LEU A 14 -4.57 27.60 20.76
CA LEU A 14 -3.36 26.83 21.05
C LEU A 14 -3.37 25.62 20.11
N ALA A 15 -2.82 25.81 18.90
CA ALA A 15 -2.40 24.70 18.07
C ALA A 15 -1.21 24.03 18.79
N ALA A 16 -1.47 22.95 19.48
CA ALA A 16 -0.41 22.10 20.01
C ALA A 16 0.37 21.53 18.79
N PRO A 17 1.71 21.69 18.74
CA PRO A 17 2.49 21.00 17.71
C PRO A 17 2.34 19.52 17.95
N ALA A 18 1.77 18.81 16.97
CA ALA A 18 1.83 17.35 16.93
C ALA A 18 3.31 16.98 16.86
N LEU A 19 3.82 16.43 17.95
CA LEU A 19 5.17 15.88 17.99
C LEU A 19 5.19 14.66 17.09
N LEU A 20 5.64 14.83 15.84
CA LEU A 20 5.90 13.74 14.91
C LEU A 20 7.13 13.00 15.46
N VAL A 21 6.90 11.95 16.26
CA VAL A 21 7.95 11.03 16.65
C VAL A 21 8.31 10.22 15.42
N VAL A 22 9.30 10.67 14.68
CA VAL A 22 9.98 9.88 13.65
C VAL A 22 10.72 8.76 14.38
N LEU A 23 10.04 7.66 14.65
CA LEU A 23 10.69 6.45 15.13
C LEU A 23 11.61 5.97 14.00
N ALA A 24 12.92 5.93 14.28
CA ALA A 24 13.88 5.30 13.38
C ALA A 24 13.36 3.90 13.02
N TRP A 25 13.25 3.63 11.72
CA TRP A 25 12.89 2.31 11.23
C TRP A 25 13.83 1.27 11.81
N PRO A 26 13.35 0.12 12.30
CA PRO A 26 14.21 -0.92 12.79
C PRO A 26 15.18 -1.34 11.67
N ALA A 27 16.46 -1.43 12.02
CA ALA A 27 17.54 -1.82 11.12
C ALA A 27 17.18 -3.08 10.32
N ALA A 28 17.67 -3.14 9.08
CA ALA A 28 17.39 -4.13 8.05
C ALA A 28 16.95 -5.49 8.58
N ALA A 29 15.65 -5.75 8.60
CA ALA A 29 15.14 -7.10 8.73
C ALA A 29 15.53 -7.87 7.46
N ALA A 30 15.91 -9.14 7.61
CA ALA A 30 16.18 -10.00 6.45
C ALA A 30 14.97 -9.98 5.49
N ASP A 31 15.24 -10.19 4.21
CA ASP A 31 14.19 -10.34 3.20
C ASP A 31 13.17 -11.39 3.65
N PRO A 32 11.87 -11.17 3.38
CA PRO A 32 10.85 -12.13 3.74
C PRO A 32 11.14 -13.50 3.08
N PRO A 33 10.88 -14.60 3.78
CA PRO A 33 11.21 -15.95 3.27
C PRO A 33 10.32 -16.40 2.10
N TRP A 34 9.30 -15.62 1.75
CA TRP A 34 8.41 -15.97 0.66
C TRP A 34 8.78 -15.27 -0.64
N HIS A 35 8.47 -15.94 -1.75
CA HIS A 35 8.56 -15.40 -3.09
C HIS A 35 7.18 -15.04 -3.65
N ARG A 36 6.15 -15.86 -3.36
CA ARG A 36 4.78 -15.65 -3.86
C ARG A 36 3.75 -16.00 -2.80
N LEU A 37 2.74 -15.15 -2.67
CA LEU A 37 1.56 -15.31 -1.83
C LEU A 37 0.32 -15.34 -2.72
N GLU A 38 -0.56 -16.32 -2.54
CA GLU A 38 -1.82 -16.41 -3.28
C GLU A 38 -3.00 -16.25 -2.32
N PHE A 39 -3.81 -15.27 -2.61
CA PHE A 39 -4.95 -14.87 -1.81
C PHE A 39 -6.26 -15.17 -2.52
N GLN A 40 -7.31 -15.40 -1.73
CA GLN A 40 -8.67 -15.54 -2.23
C GLN A 40 -9.64 -14.80 -1.32
N ALA A 41 -10.59 -14.10 -1.93
CA ALA A 41 -11.78 -13.60 -1.27
C ALA A 41 -13.02 -14.33 -1.80
N LYS A 42 -13.93 -14.70 -0.89
CA LYS A 42 -15.24 -15.25 -1.23
C LYS A 42 -16.30 -14.55 -0.43
N LYS A 43 -17.31 -14.01 -1.09
CA LYS A 43 -18.48 -13.41 -0.44
C LYS A 43 -19.72 -13.67 -1.30
N LEU A 44 -20.64 -14.47 -0.78
CA LEU A 44 -21.83 -14.93 -1.52
C LEU A 44 -21.43 -15.62 -2.84
N PHE A 45 -21.80 -15.02 -3.98
CA PHE A 45 -21.46 -15.49 -5.33
C PHE A 45 -20.23 -14.79 -5.92
N LEU A 46 -19.55 -13.94 -5.14
CA LEU A 46 -18.35 -13.22 -5.59
C LEU A 46 -17.10 -14.00 -5.22
N SER A 47 -16.21 -14.20 -6.18
CA SER A 47 -14.86 -14.70 -5.97
C SER A 47 -13.87 -13.70 -6.56
N ALA A 48 -12.80 -13.44 -5.83
CA ALA A 48 -11.66 -12.67 -6.30
C ALA A 48 -10.38 -13.39 -5.88
N ASP A 49 -9.46 -13.49 -6.80
CA ASP A 49 -8.15 -14.09 -6.58
C ASP A 49 -7.07 -13.02 -6.78
N ALA A 50 -6.04 -13.05 -5.95
CA ALA A 50 -4.88 -12.18 -6.08
C ALA A 50 -3.60 -12.99 -5.79
N ALA A 51 -2.56 -12.73 -6.58
CA ALA A 51 -1.21 -13.24 -6.33
C ALA A 51 -0.27 -12.07 -6.13
N VAL A 52 0.58 -12.15 -5.11
CA VAL A 52 1.59 -11.15 -4.77
C VAL A 52 2.96 -11.80 -4.85
N GLU A 53 3.84 -11.26 -5.67
CA GLU A 53 5.23 -11.67 -5.79
C GLU A 53 6.14 -10.59 -5.22
N PHE A 54 7.18 -11.01 -4.51
CA PHE A 54 8.21 -10.11 -3.99
C PHE A 54 9.59 -10.52 -4.53
N ASP A 55 10.28 -9.54 -5.10
CA ASP A 55 11.65 -9.65 -5.60
C ASP A 55 12.48 -8.52 -4.98
N PRO A 56 13.47 -8.83 -4.12
CA PRO A 56 14.25 -7.81 -3.41
C PRO A 56 15.23 -7.03 -4.28
N THR A 57 15.56 -7.56 -5.47
CA THR A 57 16.65 -7.05 -6.33
C THR A 57 16.21 -6.89 -7.79
N ALA A 58 14.96 -6.56 -8.02
CA ALA A 58 14.43 -6.35 -9.35
C ALA A 58 15.12 -5.16 -10.05
N GLN A 59 15.37 -5.32 -11.34
CA GLN A 59 15.85 -4.21 -12.16
C GLN A 59 14.75 -3.14 -12.25
N LEU A 60 15.11 -1.89 -11.94
CA LEU A 60 14.22 -0.75 -12.10
C LEU A 60 14.20 -0.35 -13.58
N PRO A 61 13.02 -0.32 -14.23
CA PRO A 61 12.92 0.17 -15.60
C PRO A 61 13.37 1.63 -15.69
N PRO A 62 14.08 2.02 -16.78
CA PRO A 62 14.50 3.39 -16.98
C PRO A 62 13.27 4.32 -17.05
N ASP A 63 13.35 5.46 -16.38
CA ASP A 63 12.33 6.49 -16.44
C ASP A 63 12.97 7.88 -16.48
N GLU A 64 12.54 8.69 -17.44
CA GLU A 64 13.09 10.02 -17.70
C GLU A 64 12.21 11.17 -17.21
N ARG A 65 11.12 10.90 -16.48
CA ARG A 65 10.09 11.89 -16.16
C ARG A 65 10.43 12.83 -15.00
N CYS A 66 11.36 12.42 -14.13
CA CYS A 66 11.80 13.31 -13.07
C CYS A 66 12.91 14.23 -13.57
N GLU A 67 12.68 15.52 -13.62
CA GLU A 67 13.73 16.51 -13.87
C GLU A 67 14.75 16.53 -12.71
N GLY A 68 16.04 16.73 -13.02
CA GLY A 68 17.07 16.85 -11.98
C GLY A 68 17.43 15.55 -11.24
N LYS A 69 17.26 14.41 -11.86
CA LYS A 69 17.41 13.07 -11.26
C LYS A 69 18.64 12.91 -10.37
N PRO A 70 18.48 12.57 -9.08
CA PRO A 70 19.47 11.76 -8.42
C PRO A 70 19.48 10.40 -9.13
N ASN A 71 20.66 9.79 -9.28
CA ASN A 71 20.81 8.44 -9.86
C ASN A 71 19.77 7.51 -9.24
N MET A 72 18.77 7.11 -10.05
CA MET A 72 17.84 6.07 -9.62
C MET A 72 18.68 4.80 -9.40
N PRO A 73 18.47 4.06 -8.31
CA PRO A 73 19.22 2.83 -8.08
C PRO A 73 19.00 1.90 -9.27
N GLY A 74 20.06 1.19 -9.71
CA GLY A 74 19.94 0.22 -10.81
C GLY A 74 19.03 -0.96 -10.48
N SER A 75 18.80 -1.22 -9.18
CA SER A 75 17.89 -2.24 -8.67
C SER A 75 17.09 -1.69 -7.48
N ALA A 76 15.89 -2.23 -7.28
CA ALA A 76 15.01 -1.90 -6.18
C ALA A 76 14.20 -3.16 -5.79
N ALA A 77 13.61 -3.17 -4.61
CA ALA A 77 12.63 -4.20 -4.31
C ALA A 77 11.40 -4.00 -5.20
N ARG A 78 10.79 -5.11 -5.64
CA ARG A 78 9.56 -5.09 -6.42
C ARG A 78 8.48 -5.94 -5.78
N ILE A 79 7.27 -5.37 -5.68
CA ILE A 79 6.04 -6.12 -5.46
C ILE A 79 5.26 -6.13 -6.76
N ARG A 80 4.94 -7.34 -7.28
CA ARG A 80 4.02 -7.53 -8.40
C ARG A 80 2.74 -8.15 -7.88
N ILE A 81 1.61 -7.59 -8.27
CA ILE A 81 0.29 -8.04 -7.88
C ILE A 81 -0.48 -8.38 -9.14
N GLU A 82 -0.93 -9.61 -9.25
CA GLU A 82 -1.90 -10.06 -10.24
C GLU A 82 -3.23 -10.28 -9.56
N SER A 83 -4.31 -9.76 -10.10
CA SER A 83 -5.65 -9.98 -9.56
C SER A 83 -6.67 -10.23 -10.67
N ALA A 84 -7.67 -11.05 -10.33
CA ALA A 84 -8.79 -11.34 -11.20
C ALA A 84 -10.10 -11.19 -10.42
N MET A 85 -11.01 -10.34 -10.91
CA MET A 85 -12.29 -10.08 -10.30
C MET A 85 -13.31 -9.57 -11.34
N PHE A 86 -14.51 -10.12 -11.36
CA PHE A 86 -15.61 -9.65 -12.23
C PHE A 86 -15.26 -9.58 -13.73
N GLY A 87 -14.53 -10.57 -14.25
CA GLY A 87 -14.10 -10.59 -15.65
C GLY A 87 -13.01 -9.57 -16.00
N ARG A 88 -12.43 -8.92 -14.99
CA ARG A 88 -11.25 -8.04 -15.12
C ARG A 88 -10.02 -8.77 -14.62
N ARG A 89 -8.92 -8.52 -15.29
CA ARG A 89 -7.58 -8.87 -14.82
C ARG A 89 -6.80 -7.58 -14.63
N SER A 90 -6.07 -7.49 -13.53
CA SER A 90 -5.17 -6.38 -13.25
C SER A 90 -3.80 -6.93 -12.89
N GLU A 91 -2.79 -6.34 -13.47
CA GLU A 91 -1.41 -6.52 -13.09
C GLU A 91 -0.84 -5.18 -12.63
N SER A 92 -0.21 -5.16 -11.46
CA SER A 92 0.46 -3.98 -10.94
C SER A 92 1.85 -4.36 -10.44
N SER A 93 2.84 -3.56 -10.78
CA SER A 93 4.21 -3.67 -10.26
C SER A 93 4.62 -2.37 -9.59
N LEU A 94 5.12 -2.46 -8.36
CA LEU A 94 5.70 -1.36 -7.60
C LEU A 94 7.18 -1.65 -7.39
N TRP A 95 8.06 -0.72 -7.78
CA TRP A 95 9.46 -0.69 -7.41
C TRP A 95 9.68 0.34 -6.31
N PHE A 96 10.35 -0.08 -5.24
CA PHE A 96 10.53 0.73 -4.05
C PHE A 96 11.81 0.37 -3.29
N ASP A 97 12.27 1.25 -2.44
CA ASP A 97 13.36 0.97 -1.51
C ASP A 97 12.80 0.16 -0.32
N ALA A 98 13.29 -1.05 -0.09
CA ALA A 98 12.76 -1.96 0.91
C ALA A 98 12.94 -1.45 2.35
N ASP A 99 13.96 -0.61 2.59
CA ASP A 99 14.26 -0.10 3.93
C ASP A 99 13.45 1.16 4.26
N SER A 100 13.42 2.12 3.36
CA SER A 100 12.70 3.39 3.56
C SER A 100 11.26 3.37 3.08
N LEU A 101 10.83 2.36 2.35
CA LEU A 101 9.56 2.23 1.63
C LEU A 101 9.34 3.31 0.56
N LYS A 102 10.39 4.05 0.18
CA LYS A 102 10.31 5.05 -0.87
C LYS A 102 9.90 4.41 -2.18
N ALA A 103 8.74 4.79 -2.71
CA ALA A 103 8.31 4.38 -4.03
C ALA A 103 9.17 5.07 -5.11
N HIS A 104 9.50 4.33 -6.17
CA HIS A 104 10.19 4.83 -7.34
C HIS A 104 9.29 4.83 -8.57
N LEU A 105 8.66 3.72 -8.82
CA LEU A 105 7.83 3.51 -10.00
C LEU A 105 6.69 2.55 -9.67
N ARG A 106 5.47 2.88 -10.11
CA ARG A 106 4.35 1.95 -10.17
C ARG A 106 3.83 1.87 -11.60
N VAL A 107 3.63 0.67 -12.09
CA VAL A 107 2.97 0.39 -13.37
C VAL A 107 1.76 -0.48 -13.10
N GLN A 108 0.64 -0.16 -13.69
CA GLN A 108 -0.60 -0.94 -13.59
C GLN A 108 -1.25 -1.09 -14.95
N GLU A 109 -1.62 -2.31 -15.30
CA GLU A 109 -2.40 -2.64 -16.48
C GLU A 109 -3.67 -3.37 -16.07
N GLU A 110 -4.80 -2.94 -16.60
CA GLU A 110 -6.10 -3.58 -16.43
C GLU A 110 -6.64 -4.01 -17.79
N ARG A 111 -7.14 -5.24 -17.89
CA ARG A 111 -7.73 -5.83 -19.08
C ARG A 111 -9.10 -6.46 -18.78
N GLY A 112 -9.95 -6.52 -19.79
CA GLY A 112 -11.28 -7.12 -19.74
C GLY A 112 -12.39 -6.12 -20.00
N SER A 113 -13.38 -6.02 -19.12
CA SER A 113 -14.50 -5.08 -19.29
C SER A 113 -14.07 -3.59 -19.32
N ARG A 114 -12.83 -3.29 -18.90
CA ARG A 114 -12.21 -1.98 -18.97
C ARG A 114 -10.71 -2.16 -19.17
N ASN A 115 -10.21 -1.66 -20.30
CA ASN A 115 -8.80 -1.66 -20.60
C ASN A 115 -8.19 -0.32 -20.18
N ARG A 116 -7.15 -0.35 -19.36
CA ARG A 116 -6.51 0.84 -18.82
C ARG A 116 -5.07 0.57 -18.43
N TYR A 117 -4.20 1.51 -18.72
CA TYR A 117 -2.82 1.55 -18.26
C TYR A 117 -2.60 2.78 -17.40
N LYS A 118 -1.81 2.64 -16.36
CA LYS A 118 -1.33 3.72 -15.52
C LYS A 118 0.14 3.49 -15.18
N ARG A 119 0.91 4.55 -15.26
CA ARG A 119 2.30 4.60 -14.79
C ARG A 119 2.45 5.79 -13.87
N TYR A 120 3.07 5.59 -12.71
CA TYR A 120 3.36 6.62 -11.72
C TYR A 120 4.85 6.60 -11.43
N THR A 121 5.52 7.74 -11.64
CA THR A 121 6.92 7.95 -11.31
C THR A 121 7.01 8.88 -10.11
N PHE A 122 7.63 8.42 -9.04
CA PHE A 122 7.71 9.15 -7.78
C PHE A 122 8.97 10.01 -7.80
N CYS A 123 8.80 11.31 -8.01
CA CYS A 123 9.85 12.33 -7.99
C CYS A 123 10.01 12.90 -6.57
N HIS A 124 10.85 13.92 -6.41
CA HIS A 124 11.11 14.52 -5.10
C HIS A 124 9.91 15.33 -4.59
N ASP A 125 9.30 16.10 -5.47
CA ASP A 125 8.25 17.09 -5.17
C ASP A 125 6.93 16.81 -5.87
N SER A 126 6.87 15.73 -6.64
CA SER A 126 5.69 15.37 -7.43
C SER A 126 5.60 13.86 -7.68
N VAL A 127 4.41 13.41 -8.06
CA VAL A 127 4.19 12.12 -8.71
C VAL A 127 3.74 12.38 -10.14
N GLU A 128 4.64 12.06 -11.08
CA GLU A 128 4.34 12.15 -12.50
C GLU A 128 3.58 10.90 -12.94
N ALA A 129 2.41 11.10 -13.53
CA ALA A 129 1.58 9.99 -13.96
C ALA A 129 1.30 10.04 -15.45
N GLU A 130 1.15 8.86 -16.05
CA GLU A 130 0.62 8.66 -17.38
C GLU A 130 -0.56 7.70 -17.29
N ARG A 131 -1.61 8.05 -18.01
CA ARG A 131 -2.73 7.16 -18.25
C ARG A 131 -2.84 6.89 -19.74
N ALA A 132 -3.16 5.63 -20.09
CA ALA A 132 -3.56 5.27 -21.44
C ALA A 132 -4.83 4.42 -21.41
N THR A 133 -5.68 4.65 -22.40
CA THR A 133 -6.84 3.82 -22.71
C THR A 133 -6.86 3.57 -24.21
N PRO A 134 -7.28 2.37 -24.65
CA PRO A 134 -7.37 2.11 -26.08
C PRO A 134 -8.54 2.88 -26.70
N ASN A 135 -8.36 3.35 -27.92
CA ASN A 135 -9.44 3.74 -28.80
C ASN A 135 -10.11 2.50 -29.44
N ASP A 136 -11.15 2.72 -30.22
CA ASP A 136 -11.81 1.64 -30.96
C ASP A 136 -10.81 0.87 -31.84
N GLY A 137 -10.77 -0.44 -31.69
CA GLY A 137 -9.85 -1.33 -32.40
C GLY A 137 -8.46 -1.51 -31.75
N GLU A 138 -8.10 -0.73 -30.73
CA GLU A 138 -6.80 -0.83 -30.05
C GLU A 138 -6.81 -1.77 -28.83
N ALA A 139 -7.97 -2.27 -28.41
CA ALA A 139 -8.13 -2.99 -27.14
C ALA A 139 -7.23 -4.23 -27.00
N ASP A 140 -6.98 -4.93 -28.11
CA ASP A 140 -6.16 -6.15 -28.17
C ASP A 140 -4.68 -5.86 -28.47
N LEU A 141 -4.34 -4.61 -28.79
CA LEU A 141 -2.97 -4.20 -29.06
C LEU A 141 -2.14 -4.07 -27.78
N PRO A 142 -0.81 -4.16 -27.88
CA PRO A 142 0.08 -3.78 -26.79
C PRO A 142 -0.18 -2.36 -26.30
N VAL A 143 -0.03 -2.12 -24.98
CA VAL A 143 -0.24 -0.77 -24.39
C VAL A 143 0.58 0.31 -25.09
N ALA A 144 1.77 -0.03 -25.58
CA ALA A 144 2.62 0.92 -26.31
C ALA A 144 1.96 1.49 -27.58
N GLU A 145 1.02 0.77 -28.16
CA GLU A 145 0.30 1.14 -29.40
C GLU A 145 -1.03 1.86 -29.12
N TRP A 146 -1.44 1.99 -27.84
CA TRP A 146 -2.63 2.75 -27.50
C TRP A 146 -2.38 4.25 -27.70
N THR A 147 -3.26 4.90 -28.44
CA THR A 147 -3.08 6.30 -28.88
C THR A 147 -3.70 7.31 -27.93
N HIS A 148 -4.72 6.94 -27.13
CA HIS A 148 -5.33 7.85 -26.16
C HIS A 148 -4.50 7.86 -24.86
N ARG A 149 -3.50 8.76 -24.81
CA ARG A 149 -2.58 8.95 -23.69
C ARG A 149 -2.64 10.36 -23.17
N TYR A 150 -2.53 10.51 -21.86
CA TYR A 150 -2.47 11.82 -21.22
C TYR A 150 -1.60 11.79 -19.97
N PRO A 151 -0.71 12.79 -19.85
CA PRO A 151 0.09 12.97 -18.64
C PRO A 151 -0.77 13.60 -17.55
N LEU A 152 -0.40 13.34 -16.31
CA LEU A 152 -0.96 13.94 -15.10
C LEU A 152 0.19 14.28 -14.16
N HIS A 153 0.09 15.41 -13.49
CA HIS A 153 1.03 15.88 -12.49
C HIS A 153 0.33 15.99 -11.14
N HIS A 154 0.90 15.39 -10.11
CA HIS A 154 0.38 15.43 -8.75
C HIS A 154 1.46 16.00 -7.83
N PRO A 155 1.34 17.26 -7.37
CA PRO A 155 2.32 17.83 -6.46
C PRO A 155 2.29 17.10 -5.11
N VAL A 156 3.47 16.89 -4.53
CA VAL A 156 3.62 16.42 -3.16
C VAL A 156 3.45 17.62 -2.23
N PRO A 157 2.67 17.51 -1.14
CA PRO A 157 2.50 18.60 -0.19
C PRO A 157 3.85 19.10 0.35
N PRO A 158 4.09 20.42 0.43
CA PRO A 158 5.31 20.96 0.98
C PRO A 158 5.46 20.58 2.46
N GLY A 159 6.70 20.31 2.89
CA GLY A 159 6.99 19.92 4.27
C GLY A 159 6.83 18.43 4.55
N LEU A 160 6.60 17.61 3.55
CA LEU A 160 6.66 16.15 3.67
C LEU A 160 8.15 15.72 3.75
N GLU A 161 8.68 15.56 4.97
CA GLU A 161 10.10 15.23 5.19
C GLU A 161 10.42 13.73 4.95
N THR A 162 9.41 12.87 4.97
CA THR A 162 9.55 11.43 4.79
C THR A 162 9.31 11.01 3.34
N PRO A 163 9.99 9.98 2.85
CA PRO A 163 9.80 9.50 1.49
C PRO A 163 8.36 9.02 1.28
N LEU A 164 7.80 9.40 0.12
CA LEU A 164 6.47 8.99 -0.29
C LEU A 164 6.45 7.52 -0.69
N SER A 165 5.52 6.77 -0.14
CA SER A 165 5.31 5.35 -0.41
C SER A 165 4.03 5.11 -1.25
N GLU A 166 3.71 3.84 -1.47
CA GLU A 166 2.51 3.38 -2.19
C GLU A 166 1.89 2.21 -1.41
N PRO A 167 0.54 2.09 -1.35
CA PRO A 167 -0.13 1.09 -0.52
C PRO A 167 0.35 -0.37 -0.67
N SER A 168 0.78 -0.79 -1.87
CA SER A 168 1.28 -2.17 -2.06
C SER A 168 2.54 -2.46 -1.22
N ALA A 169 3.35 -1.45 -0.88
CA ALA A 169 4.52 -1.61 -0.02
C ALA A 169 4.14 -2.06 1.41
N LEU A 170 2.89 -1.82 1.83
CA LEU A 170 2.39 -2.29 3.13
C LEU A 170 2.43 -3.81 3.27
N LEU A 171 2.31 -4.55 2.16
CA LEU A 171 2.38 -6.02 2.19
C LEU A 171 3.76 -6.51 2.66
N HIS A 172 4.83 -5.79 2.30
CA HIS A 172 6.18 -6.02 2.81
C HIS A 172 6.34 -5.48 4.23
N LEU A 173 5.90 -4.25 4.48
CA LEU A 173 6.06 -3.58 5.76
C LEU A 173 5.45 -4.36 6.92
N VAL A 174 4.19 -4.80 6.80
CA VAL A 174 3.52 -5.53 7.89
C VAL A 174 4.21 -6.84 8.24
N GLY A 175 4.84 -7.49 7.27
CA GLY A 175 5.66 -8.67 7.50
C GLY A 175 6.87 -8.35 8.40
N ARG A 176 7.58 -7.27 8.08
CA ARG A 176 8.72 -6.77 8.88
C ARG A 176 8.28 -6.38 10.30
N LEU A 177 7.18 -5.62 10.42
CA LEU A 177 6.64 -5.19 11.72
C LEU A 177 6.15 -6.36 12.57
N ALA A 178 5.61 -7.42 11.95
CA ALA A 178 5.19 -8.63 12.66
C ALA A 178 6.38 -9.38 13.27
N ALA A 179 7.55 -9.33 12.62
CA ALA A 179 8.77 -9.98 13.11
C ALA A 179 9.40 -9.26 14.30
N LEU A 180 9.08 -7.98 14.55
CA LEU A 180 9.62 -7.24 15.68
C LEU A 180 9.23 -7.89 17.01
N PRO A 181 10.13 -7.86 18.01
CA PRO A 181 9.79 -8.27 19.36
C PRO A 181 8.60 -7.45 19.89
N SER A 182 7.68 -8.12 20.54
CA SER A 182 6.60 -7.44 21.25
C SER A 182 7.07 -7.19 22.68
N GLY A 183 7.19 -5.93 23.11
CA GLY A 183 7.17 -5.58 24.51
C GLY A 183 5.75 -5.79 25.04
N ALA A 184 5.59 -6.50 26.15
CA ALA A 184 4.26 -6.69 26.75
C ALA A 184 3.65 -5.33 27.09
N GLY A 185 2.55 -4.96 26.43
CA GLY A 185 1.78 -3.75 26.73
C GLY A 185 2.22 -2.47 26.00
N GLU A 186 3.21 -2.51 25.09
CA GLU A 186 3.57 -1.36 24.28
C GLU A 186 2.67 -1.25 23.05
N GLU A 187 1.90 -0.16 22.98
CA GLU A 187 1.23 0.27 21.74
C GLU A 187 2.30 0.75 20.76
N MET A 188 2.43 0.06 19.63
CA MET A 188 3.31 0.47 18.56
C MET A 188 2.50 1.03 17.41
N SER A 189 2.81 2.27 17.04
CA SER A 189 2.18 2.92 15.89
C SER A 189 3.23 3.59 14.99
N TRP A 190 2.94 3.59 13.68
CA TRP A 190 3.76 4.22 12.65
C TRP A 190 2.86 5.03 11.73
N THR A 191 3.38 6.12 11.19
CA THR A 191 2.70 6.90 10.16
C THR A 191 3.55 6.90 8.90
N VAL A 192 2.94 6.50 7.78
CA VAL A 192 3.62 6.41 6.48
C VAL A 192 2.87 7.29 5.49
N PRO A 193 3.54 8.27 4.86
CA PRO A 193 2.94 9.03 3.78
C PRO A 193 2.85 8.15 2.53
N MET A 194 1.66 8.09 1.93
CA MET A 194 1.37 7.23 0.79
C MET A 194 0.64 7.98 -0.31
N PHE A 195 0.96 7.64 -1.54
CA PHE A 195 0.22 8.09 -2.70
C PHE A 195 -0.78 7.01 -3.13
N SER A 196 -2.06 7.30 -2.99
CA SER A 196 -3.16 6.42 -3.38
C SER A 196 -4.26 7.22 -4.07
N ASN A 197 -4.86 6.68 -5.11
CA ASN A 197 -5.94 7.31 -5.88
C ASN A 197 -5.71 8.79 -6.23
N ARG A 198 -4.46 9.15 -6.57
CA ARG A 198 -4.04 10.52 -6.92
C ARG A 198 -4.00 11.50 -5.75
N ARG A 199 -3.98 11.02 -4.53
CA ARG A 199 -3.88 11.82 -3.30
C ARG A 199 -2.71 11.35 -2.46
N VAL A 200 -2.15 12.28 -1.70
CA VAL A 200 -1.19 11.96 -0.65
C VAL A 200 -1.96 11.82 0.65
N LEU A 201 -1.76 10.71 1.33
CA LEU A 201 -2.41 10.33 2.57
C LEU A 201 -1.35 10.03 3.63
N ALA A 202 -1.63 10.33 4.90
CA ALA A 202 -0.91 9.78 6.04
C ALA A 202 -1.61 8.49 6.47
N VAL A 203 -0.96 7.34 6.33
CA VAL A 203 -1.54 6.08 6.79
C VAL A 203 -0.95 5.74 8.15
N ARG A 204 -1.78 5.84 9.18
CA ARG A 204 -1.44 5.40 10.52
C ARG A 204 -1.61 3.90 10.63
N ILE A 205 -0.55 3.21 11.05
CA ILE A 205 -0.49 1.77 11.24
C ILE A 205 -0.36 1.52 12.73
N GLU A 206 -1.33 0.85 13.32
CA GLU A 206 -1.35 0.49 14.72
C GLU A 206 -1.23 -1.02 14.85
N ARG A 207 -0.25 -1.48 15.62
CA ARG A 207 -0.07 -2.90 15.94
C ARG A 207 -0.85 -3.24 17.19
N ASP A 208 -1.69 -4.27 17.11
CA ASP A 208 -2.34 -4.85 18.28
C ASP A 208 -1.27 -5.47 19.21
N PRO A 209 -1.23 -5.11 20.49
CA PRO A 209 -0.30 -5.71 21.45
C PRO A 209 -0.57 -7.21 21.68
N GLU A 210 -1.79 -7.68 21.43
CA GLU A 210 -2.14 -9.08 21.55
C GLU A 210 -1.74 -9.88 20.32
N THR A 211 -1.11 -11.03 20.55
CA THR A 211 -0.79 -12.00 19.51
C THR A 211 -1.60 -13.27 19.72
N VAL A 212 -2.01 -13.90 18.61
CA VAL A 212 -2.78 -15.14 18.64
C VAL A 212 -1.97 -16.23 17.97
N THR A 213 -1.85 -17.39 18.62
CA THR A 213 -1.25 -18.58 18.00
C THR A 213 -2.35 -19.43 17.36
N ALA A 214 -2.17 -19.79 16.10
CA ALA A 214 -3.13 -20.58 15.33
C ALA A 214 -2.42 -21.58 14.40
N PRO A 215 -3.06 -22.71 14.06
CA PRO A 215 -2.54 -23.61 13.02
C PRO A 215 -2.51 -22.90 11.66
N SER A 216 -1.59 -23.32 10.78
CA SER A 216 -1.47 -22.79 9.42
C SER A 216 -2.71 -23.14 8.60
N PRO A 217 -3.49 -22.17 8.11
CA PRO A 217 -4.71 -22.42 7.32
C PRO A 217 -4.48 -22.48 5.80
N PHE A 218 -3.21 -22.45 5.35
CA PHE A 218 -2.83 -22.41 3.94
C PHE A 218 -1.78 -23.47 3.62
N SER A 219 -1.58 -23.75 2.34
CA SER A 219 -0.54 -24.66 1.85
C SER A 219 0.78 -23.90 1.58
N VAL A 220 1.89 -24.63 1.69
CA VAL A 220 3.24 -24.09 1.46
C VAL A 220 3.96 -24.95 0.42
N ALA A 221 4.60 -24.31 -0.56
CA ALA A 221 5.50 -24.94 -1.51
C ALA A 221 6.92 -24.37 -1.34
N GLY A 222 7.93 -25.22 -1.63
CA GLY A 222 9.35 -24.83 -1.49
C GLY A 222 9.90 -24.99 -0.08
N GLY A 223 9.12 -25.53 0.88
CA GLY A 223 9.54 -25.75 2.26
C GLY A 223 8.46 -26.40 3.10
N GLN A 224 8.68 -26.45 4.40
CA GLN A 224 7.72 -26.98 5.36
C GLN A 224 6.88 -25.84 5.95
N ALA A 225 5.56 -26.00 5.95
CA ALA A 225 4.67 -25.08 6.63
C ALA A 225 4.94 -25.10 8.15
N PRO A 226 5.05 -23.94 8.82
CA PRO A 226 5.03 -23.91 10.27
C PRO A 226 3.73 -24.53 10.79
N ALA A 227 3.83 -25.46 11.77
CA ALA A 227 2.65 -26.11 12.35
C ALA A 227 1.75 -25.08 13.10
N GLN A 228 2.37 -24.10 13.68
CA GLN A 228 1.73 -23.00 14.42
C GLN A 228 2.28 -21.66 13.89
N LEU A 229 1.42 -20.67 13.85
CA LEU A 229 1.75 -19.31 13.44
C LEU A 229 1.45 -18.34 14.58
N THR A 230 2.37 -17.42 14.82
CA THR A 230 2.12 -16.26 15.69
C THR A 230 1.53 -15.15 14.80
N LEU A 231 0.26 -14.86 15.00
CA LEU A 231 -0.49 -13.88 14.23
C LEU A 231 -0.47 -12.53 14.95
N VAL A 232 -0.13 -11.49 14.20
CA VAL A 232 -0.10 -10.09 14.65
C VAL A 232 -1.09 -9.31 13.81
N ARG A 233 -1.95 -8.53 14.46
CA ARG A 233 -2.94 -7.68 13.80
C ARG A 233 -2.43 -6.25 13.67
N PHE A 234 -2.73 -5.64 12.54
CA PHE A 234 -2.45 -4.25 12.22
C PHE A 234 -3.72 -3.55 11.76
N ALA A 235 -4.07 -2.43 12.38
CA ALA A 235 -5.10 -1.53 11.90
C ALA A 235 -4.45 -0.40 11.11
N MET A 236 -4.99 -0.10 9.92
CA MET A 236 -4.52 0.97 9.04
C MET A 236 -5.62 2.00 8.90
N THR A 237 -5.34 3.21 9.35
CA THR A 237 -6.28 4.34 9.30
C THR A 237 -5.68 5.42 8.42
N PRO A 238 -6.23 5.66 7.22
CA PRO A 238 -5.79 6.75 6.36
C PRO A 238 -6.33 8.10 6.85
N GLU A 239 -5.44 9.09 6.84
CA GLU A 239 -5.74 10.50 7.10
C GLU A 239 -5.32 11.32 5.87
N VAL A 240 -6.12 12.28 5.48
CA VAL A 240 -5.90 13.06 4.26
C VAL A 240 -4.96 14.22 4.54
N TYR A 241 -3.94 14.43 3.71
CA TYR A 241 -3.17 15.66 3.68
C TYR A 241 -3.95 16.73 2.92
N GLY A 242 -4.40 17.79 3.63
CA GLY A 242 -5.09 18.93 3.03
C GLY A 242 -6.62 18.80 3.02
N PRO A 243 -7.31 19.86 2.54
CA PRO A 243 -8.77 19.98 2.65
C PRO A 243 -9.55 19.12 1.64
N GLU A 244 -8.90 18.66 0.59
CA GLU A 244 -9.53 17.89 -0.49
C GLU A 244 -9.08 16.44 -0.44
N GLY A 245 -9.99 15.52 -0.16
CA GLY A 245 -9.75 14.09 -0.18
C GLY A 245 -10.64 13.34 0.80
N SER A 246 -10.62 12.03 0.72
CA SER A 246 -11.37 11.13 1.58
C SER A 246 -10.46 9.99 2.06
N ALA A 247 -10.72 9.47 3.24
CA ALA A 247 -10.10 8.23 3.69
C ALA A 247 -10.38 7.05 2.73
N GLU A 248 -11.45 7.14 1.93
CA GLU A 248 -11.79 6.16 0.89
C GLU A 248 -10.84 6.20 -0.32
N ASP A 249 -10.02 7.26 -0.46
CA ASP A 249 -8.98 7.34 -1.49
C ASP A 249 -7.81 6.37 -1.21
N PHE A 250 -7.71 5.82 -0.01
CA PHE A 250 -6.76 4.75 0.31
C PHE A 250 -7.28 3.41 -0.24
N GLU A 251 -6.48 2.77 -1.09
CA GLU A 251 -6.83 1.50 -1.73
C GLU A 251 -5.66 0.52 -1.65
N LEU A 252 -5.92 -0.70 -1.16
CA LEU A 252 -5.00 -1.84 -1.17
C LEU A 252 -5.72 -3.10 -1.66
N LEU A 253 -5.26 -3.71 -2.73
CA LEU A 253 -5.88 -4.91 -3.36
C LEU A 253 -7.37 -4.72 -3.68
N GLY A 254 -7.78 -3.50 -4.08
CA GLY A 254 -9.17 -3.16 -4.36
C GLY A 254 -10.04 -2.91 -3.12
N LEU A 255 -9.48 -3.04 -1.92
CA LEU A 255 -10.13 -2.68 -0.67
C LEU A 255 -9.87 -1.20 -0.36
N GLU A 256 -10.89 -0.48 0.08
CA GLU A 256 -10.87 0.96 0.31
C GLU A 256 -11.04 1.33 1.79
N GLY A 257 -10.52 2.51 2.16
CA GLY A 257 -10.67 3.12 3.48
C GLY A 257 -9.83 2.46 4.56
N ALA A 258 -10.37 2.32 5.77
CA ALA A 258 -9.67 1.66 6.86
C ALA A 258 -9.51 0.16 6.57
N ILE A 259 -8.28 -0.33 6.67
CA ILE A 259 -7.90 -1.71 6.37
C ILE A 259 -7.30 -2.38 7.61
N GLU A 260 -7.65 -3.62 7.82
CA GLU A 260 -7.05 -4.48 8.83
C GLU A 260 -6.21 -5.57 8.15
N ILE A 261 -4.96 -5.74 8.56
CA ILE A 261 -4.08 -6.81 8.09
C ILE A 261 -3.67 -7.68 9.28
N VAL A 262 -3.81 -8.99 9.13
CA VAL A 262 -3.21 -9.97 10.03
C VAL A 262 -2.01 -10.57 9.33
N ALA A 263 -0.85 -10.52 9.98
CA ALA A 263 0.40 -11.07 9.46
C ALA A 263 0.92 -12.21 10.33
N ALA A 264 1.57 -13.20 9.72
CA ALA A 264 2.27 -14.28 10.41
C ALA A 264 3.73 -13.87 10.62
N LYS A 265 4.18 -13.91 11.88
CA LYS A 265 5.55 -13.56 12.28
C LYS A 265 6.60 -14.44 11.61
N GLU A 266 6.37 -15.75 11.59
CA GLU A 266 7.31 -16.76 11.10
C GLU A 266 7.54 -16.64 9.58
N LEU A 267 6.51 -16.17 8.87
CA LEU A 267 6.55 -15.99 7.41
C LEU A 267 6.85 -14.55 7.00
N GLN A 268 6.79 -13.61 7.92
CA GLN A 268 6.86 -12.18 7.61
C GLN A 268 5.90 -11.81 6.46
N ALA A 269 4.67 -12.35 6.51
CA ALA A 269 3.70 -12.25 5.43
C ALA A 269 2.30 -11.95 5.94
N PRO A 270 1.49 -11.16 5.21
CA PRO A 270 0.07 -11.03 5.48
C PRO A 270 -0.63 -12.38 5.24
N VAL A 271 -1.49 -12.78 6.19
CA VAL A 271 -2.33 -13.99 6.08
C VAL A 271 -3.81 -13.67 5.85
N SER A 272 -4.24 -12.47 6.22
CA SER A 272 -5.54 -11.94 5.83
C SER A 272 -5.53 -10.42 5.76
N ILE A 273 -6.36 -9.88 4.87
CA ILE A 273 -6.53 -8.45 4.64
C ILE A 273 -8.03 -8.19 4.59
N SER A 274 -8.53 -7.30 5.44
CA SER A 274 -9.96 -6.97 5.54
C SER A 274 -10.17 -5.48 5.30
N GLY A 275 -11.16 -5.15 4.49
CA GLY A 275 -11.52 -3.78 4.16
C GLY A 275 -12.87 -3.71 3.46
N ARG A 276 -13.25 -2.52 2.97
CA ARG A 276 -14.45 -2.30 2.20
C ARG A 276 -14.17 -2.53 0.71
N LEU A 277 -14.94 -3.38 0.05
CA LEU A 277 -14.91 -3.59 -1.41
C LEU A 277 -16.24 -3.08 -1.99
N PRO A 278 -16.27 -1.95 -2.70
CA PRO A 278 -17.50 -1.48 -3.35
C PRO A 278 -17.94 -2.40 -4.52
N PRO A 279 -19.22 -2.71 -4.68
CA PRO A 279 -20.35 -2.45 -3.78
C PRO A 279 -20.56 -3.58 -2.75
N ALA A 280 -19.66 -4.56 -2.63
CA ALA A 280 -19.84 -5.78 -1.83
C ALA A 280 -19.78 -5.52 -0.29
N GLY A 281 -19.35 -4.32 0.17
CA GLY A 281 -19.17 -3.98 1.57
C GLY A 281 -17.91 -4.61 2.17
N ARG A 282 -17.88 -4.90 3.49
CA ARG A 282 -16.69 -5.47 4.13
C ARG A 282 -16.39 -6.87 3.61
N VAL A 283 -15.15 -7.08 3.17
CA VAL A 283 -14.62 -8.34 2.63
C VAL A 283 -13.30 -8.67 3.33
N THR A 284 -13.02 -9.96 3.48
CA THR A 284 -11.71 -10.47 3.93
C THR A 284 -11.10 -11.31 2.82
N VAL A 285 -9.93 -10.90 2.40
CA VAL A 285 -9.04 -11.63 1.48
C VAL A 285 -8.11 -12.49 2.32
N ARG A 286 -8.04 -13.81 2.06
CA ARG A 286 -7.30 -14.78 2.88
C ARG A 286 -6.21 -15.45 2.07
N LEU A 287 -5.03 -15.61 2.67
CA LEU A 287 -3.94 -16.39 2.12
C LEU A 287 -4.37 -17.85 1.95
N ARG A 288 -4.07 -18.44 0.77
CA ARG A 288 -4.37 -19.84 0.41
C ARG A 288 -3.12 -20.63 0.14
N HIS A 289 -2.13 -20.00 -0.45
CA HIS A 289 -0.90 -20.67 -0.81
C HIS A 289 0.29 -19.74 -0.64
N VAL A 290 1.42 -20.28 -0.16
CA VAL A 290 2.71 -19.60 -0.03
C VAL A 290 3.75 -20.40 -0.80
N LYS A 291 4.53 -19.71 -1.63
CA LYS A 291 5.76 -20.28 -2.22
C LYS A 291 6.95 -19.62 -1.53
N LEU A 292 7.72 -20.42 -0.82
CA LEU A 292 8.97 -19.98 -0.19
C LEU A 292 10.09 -19.88 -1.23
N ARG A 293 11.14 -19.12 -0.87
CA ARG A 293 12.37 -18.98 -1.67
C ARG A 293 13.27 -20.20 -1.54
#